data_13fcad7945f35b5ef955b438f764d510
#
_entry.id   13fcad7945f35b5ef955b438f764d510
#
_cell.length_a   1.000
_cell.length_b   1.000
_cell.length_c   1.000
_cell.angle_alpha   90.00
_cell.angle_beta   90.00
_cell.angle_gamma   90.00
#
_symmetry.space_group_name_H-M   'P 1'
#
loop_
_entity.id
_entity.type
_entity.pdbx_description
1 polymer ?
#
loop_
_entity_poly.entity_id
_entity_poly.type
_entity_poly.pdbx_seq_one_letter_code
_entity_poly.pdbx_strand_id
1 'polypeptide(L)'
;MFRLLGFPVHVRPGFVVFMVLIVVLYGDAFGLGLAVALAGFTLLHELGHAVAARRTGAEAEISLNFLAGYASYVPIRPLTRAEQIGISFAGPGIQIAVSVVVLVALGANPLERPSYANDPVLLAIWWAGPIIGVFNLVPVLPLDGGNSVSTALDRIIPGRAERAMIWFSLAVTGAFTVFALIDTRYRGFMLIMGFLLVSQLQ
;
A
#
# COMPACT_ATOMS: atom_id res chain seq x y z
N MET A 1 -12.62 -2.88 -16.94
CA MET A 1 -11.86 -1.67 -17.26
C MET A 1 -12.79 -0.47 -17.27
N PHE A 2 -12.43 0.61 -16.57
CA PHE A 2 -13.15 1.91 -16.58
C PHE A 2 -12.11 3.05 -16.55
N ARG A 3 -12.57 4.30 -16.64
CA ARG A 3 -11.68 5.47 -16.50
C ARG A 3 -12.05 6.28 -15.25
N LEU A 4 -11.02 6.68 -14.49
CA LEU A 4 -11.17 7.56 -13.33
C LEU A 4 -10.22 8.76 -13.50
N LEU A 5 -10.76 9.96 -13.50
CA LEU A 5 -10.00 11.22 -13.73
C LEU A 5 -9.08 11.19 -14.97
N GLY A 6 -9.51 10.44 -16.01
CA GLY A 6 -8.77 10.26 -17.25
C GLY A 6 -7.75 9.11 -17.23
N PHE A 7 -7.51 8.45 -16.09
CA PHE A 7 -6.66 7.27 -16.02
C PHE A 7 -7.43 5.99 -16.34
N PRO A 8 -6.89 5.10 -17.19
CA PRO A 8 -7.41 3.74 -17.32
C PRO A 8 -7.26 2.99 -16.01
N VAL A 9 -8.32 2.33 -15.56
CA VAL A 9 -8.31 1.49 -14.35
C VAL A 9 -8.67 0.06 -14.73
N HIS A 10 -7.76 -0.86 -14.45
CA HIS A 10 -7.90 -2.28 -14.72
C HIS A 10 -8.13 -3.03 -13.40
N VAL A 11 -9.34 -3.51 -13.17
CA VAL A 11 -9.63 -4.39 -12.04
C VAL A 11 -9.41 -5.83 -12.49
N ARG A 12 -8.39 -6.47 -11.93
CA ARG A 12 -8.05 -7.86 -12.25
C ARG A 12 -8.93 -8.82 -11.45
N PRO A 13 -9.26 -10.00 -11.99
CA PRO A 13 -10.09 -10.99 -11.28
C PRO A 13 -9.58 -11.33 -9.88
N GLY A 14 -8.26 -11.43 -9.71
CA GLY A 14 -7.63 -11.69 -8.41
C GLY A 14 -7.98 -10.66 -7.34
N PHE A 15 -8.12 -9.38 -7.69
CA PHE A 15 -8.55 -8.34 -6.75
C PHE A 15 -9.98 -8.61 -6.25
N VAL A 16 -10.88 -8.96 -7.16
CA VAL A 16 -12.27 -9.28 -6.78
C VAL A 16 -12.31 -10.52 -5.88
N VAL A 17 -11.55 -11.56 -6.24
CA VAL A 17 -11.42 -12.78 -5.43
C VAL A 17 -10.91 -12.44 -4.02
N PHE A 18 -9.91 -11.55 -3.90
CA PHE A 18 -9.38 -11.14 -2.60
C PHE A 18 -10.43 -10.39 -1.76
N MET A 19 -11.20 -9.46 -2.36
CA MET A 19 -12.28 -8.77 -1.65
C MET A 19 -13.36 -9.75 -1.18
N VAL A 20 -13.78 -10.69 -2.02
CA VAL A 20 -14.74 -11.73 -1.66
C VAL A 20 -14.19 -12.62 -0.54
N LEU A 21 -12.92 -13.00 -0.60
CA LEU A 21 -12.27 -13.80 0.44
C LEU A 21 -12.30 -13.09 1.80
N ILE A 22 -12.03 -11.79 1.87
CA ILE A 22 -12.13 -11.00 3.11
C ILE A 22 -13.56 -11.08 3.67
N VAL A 23 -14.56 -10.84 2.84
CA VAL A 23 -15.98 -10.89 3.28
C VAL A 23 -16.35 -12.28 3.81
N VAL A 24 -15.91 -13.34 3.14
CA VAL A 24 -16.19 -14.72 3.55
C VAL A 24 -15.45 -15.12 4.82
N LEU A 25 -14.19 -14.71 4.98
CA LEU A 25 -13.37 -15.07 6.14
C LEU A 25 -13.86 -14.42 7.45
N TYR A 26 -14.30 -13.17 7.38
CA TYR A 26 -14.82 -12.48 8.57
C TYR A 26 -16.32 -12.70 8.77
N GLY A 27 -17.11 -12.75 7.69
CA GLY A 27 -18.55 -13.07 7.73
C GLY A 27 -19.44 -12.03 8.44
N ASP A 28 -18.92 -10.83 8.71
CA ASP A 28 -19.58 -9.79 9.51
C ASP A 28 -19.44 -8.38 8.92
N ALA A 29 -19.92 -7.37 9.65
CA ALA A 29 -19.84 -5.97 9.25
C ALA A 29 -18.39 -5.46 9.11
N PHE A 30 -17.46 -5.99 9.91
CA PHE A 30 -16.04 -5.67 9.77
C PHE A 30 -15.48 -6.18 8.44
N GLY A 31 -15.75 -7.42 8.08
CA GLY A 31 -15.27 -8.02 6.83
C GLY A 31 -15.78 -7.28 5.60
N LEU A 32 -17.07 -6.95 5.56
CA LEU A 32 -17.63 -6.15 4.48
C LEU A 32 -17.02 -4.73 4.45
N GLY A 33 -16.96 -4.07 5.61
CA GLY A 33 -16.34 -2.75 5.75
C GLY A 33 -14.88 -2.74 5.31
N LEU A 34 -14.11 -3.78 5.69
CA LEU A 34 -12.71 -3.92 5.33
C LEU A 34 -12.52 -4.12 3.82
N ALA A 35 -13.32 -4.96 3.18
CA ALA A 35 -13.26 -5.17 1.74
C ALA A 35 -13.56 -3.88 0.97
N VAL A 36 -14.61 -3.14 1.35
CA VAL A 36 -14.98 -1.87 0.73
C VAL A 36 -13.91 -0.80 0.97
N ALA A 37 -13.43 -0.66 2.21
CA ALA A 37 -12.40 0.31 2.57
C ALA A 37 -11.07 0.02 1.86
N LEU A 38 -10.64 -1.25 1.82
CA LEU A 38 -9.44 -1.67 1.07
C LEU A 38 -9.58 -1.35 -0.41
N ALA A 39 -10.72 -1.69 -1.03
CA ALA A 39 -10.93 -1.41 -2.44
C ALA A 39 -10.86 0.10 -2.74
N GLY A 40 -11.51 0.92 -1.93
CA GLY A 40 -11.52 2.38 -2.09
C GLY A 40 -10.15 3.02 -1.83
N PHE A 41 -9.50 2.66 -0.72
CA PHE A 41 -8.21 3.25 -0.36
C PHE A 41 -7.06 2.74 -1.22
N THR A 42 -7.08 1.49 -1.68
CA THR A 42 -6.11 1.01 -2.67
C THR A 42 -6.24 1.79 -3.98
N LEU A 43 -7.47 1.96 -4.49
CA LEU A 43 -7.68 2.77 -5.69
C LEU A 43 -7.22 4.21 -5.51
N LEU A 44 -7.47 4.80 -4.35
CA LEU A 44 -7.06 6.17 -4.02
C LEU A 44 -5.54 6.30 -3.94
N HIS A 45 -4.88 5.30 -3.35
CA HIS A 45 -3.43 5.19 -3.25
C HIS A 45 -2.79 5.18 -4.66
N GLU A 46 -3.24 4.27 -5.52
CA GLU A 46 -2.75 4.20 -6.90
C GLU A 46 -3.03 5.47 -7.71
N LEU A 47 -4.17 6.09 -7.45
CA LEU A 47 -4.51 7.38 -8.06
C LEU A 47 -3.52 8.48 -7.63
N GLY A 48 -3.05 8.46 -6.38
CA GLY A 48 -2.01 9.36 -5.90
C GLY A 48 -0.73 9.26 -6.73
N HIS A 49 -0.22 8.04 -6.93
CA HIS A 49 0.94 7.78 -7.77
C HIS A 49 0.71 8.21 -9.22
N ALA A 50 -0.44 7.83 -9.81
CA ALA A 50 -0.77 8.15 -11.19
C ALA A 50 -0.86 9.66 -11.43
N VAL A 51 -1.47 10.42 -10.51
CA VAL A 51 -1.55 11.90 -10.58
C VAL A 51 -0.16 12.53 -10.46
N ALA A 52 0.66 12.05 -9.53
CA ALA A 52 2.02 12.55 -9.37
C ALA A 52 2.89 12.26 -10.62
N ALA A 53 2.81 11.04 -11.15
CA ALA A 53 3.51 10.66 -12.38
C ALA A 53 3.05 11.53 -13.58
N ARG A 54 1.73 11.74 -13.75
CA ARG A 54 1.21 12.59 -14.82
C ARG A 54 1.71 14.04 -14.75
N ARG A 55 1.97 14.57 -13.56
CA ARG A 55 2.55 15.91 -13.38
C ARG A 55 3.97 16.03 -13.92
N THR A 56 4.70 14.91 -14.06
CA THR A 56 6.01 14.87 -14.71
C THR A 56 5.94 14.70 -16.23
N GLY A 57 4.73 14.63 -16.79
CA GLY A 57 4.46 14.38 -18.20
C GLY A 57 4.30 12.89 -18.55
N ALA A 58 4.40 11.98 -17.58
CA ALA A 58 4.25 10.55 -17.84
C ALA A 58 2.79 10.18 -18.15
N GLU A 59 2.62 9.18 -19.02
CA GLU A 59 1.36 8.47 -19.15
C GLU A 59 1.26 7.42 -18.04
N ALA A 60 0.10 7.35 -17.37
CA ALA A 60 -0.09 6.43 -16.26
C ALA A 60 -1.41 5.67 -16.37
N GLU A 61 -1.41 4.43 -15.91
CA GLU A 61 -2.58 3.57 -15.76
C GLU A 61 -2.56 2.89 -14.37
N ILE A 62 -3.72 2.48 -13.90
CA ILE A 62 -3.90 1.84 -12.60
C ILE A 62 -4.34 0.40 -12.81
N SER A 63 -3.69 -0.54 -12.13
CA SER A 63 -4.08 -1.94 -12.08
C SER A 63 -4.28 -2.39 -10.64
N LEU A 64 -5.47 -2.91 -10.32
CA LEU A 64 -5.78 -3.50 -9.03
C LEU A 64 -5.64 -5.03 -9.15
N ASN A 65 -4.69 -5.61 -8.40
CA ASN A 65 -4.36 -7.03 -8.39
C ASN A 65 -4.72 -7.69 -7.05
N PHE A 66 -4.45 -8.99 -6.91
CA PHE A 66 -4.89 -9.82 -5.78
C PHE A 66 -4.55 -9.24 -4.39
N LEU A 67 -3.32 -8.81 -4.13
CA LEU A 67 -2.91 -8.29 -2.81
C LEU A 67 -2.54 -6.81 -2.82
N ALA A 68 -2.38 -6.21 -4.00
CA ALA A 68 -1.95 -4.83 -4.13
C ALA A 68 -2.43 -4.23 -5.45
N GLY A 69 -2.62 -2.91 -5.46
CA GLY A 69 -2.65 -2.15 -6.70
C GLY A 69 -1.23 -1.85 -7.18
N TYR A 70 -1.11 -1.40 -8.38
CA TYR A 70 0.05 -0.65 -8.85
C TYR A 70 -0.34 0.35 -9.93
N ALA A 71 0.27 1.52 -9.87
CA ALA A 71 0.22 2.50 -10.95
C ALA A 71 1.46 2.30 -11.83
N SER A 72 1.24 1.78 -13.04
CA SER A 72 2.30 1.78 -14.04
C SER A 72 2.32 3.12 -14.77
N TYR A 73 3.53 3.62 -15.05
CA TYR A 73 3.68 4.86 -15.80
C TYR A 73 4.88 4.78 -16.73
N VAL A 74 4.73 5.40 -17.90
CA VAL A 74 5.80 5.51 -18.90
C VAL A 74 6.27 6.96 -18.92
N PRO A 75 7.46 7.27 -18.37
CA PRO A 75 7.98 8.62 -18.37
C PRO A 75 8.46 9.00 -19.78
N ILE A 76 8.17 10.23 -20.20
CA ILE A 76 8.67 10.78 -21.48
C ILE A 76 10.11 11.22 -21.44
N ARG A 77 10.71 11.31 -20.25
CA ARG A 77 12.12 11.61 -19.97
C ARG A 77 12.57 10.92 -18.69
N PRO A 78 13.87 10.74 -18.45
CA PRO A 78 14.35 10.27 -17.17
C PRO A 78 13.84 11.17 -16.03
N LEU A 79 13.27 10.55 -15.00
CA LEU A 79 12.78 11.25 -13.82
C LEU A 79 13.94 11.64 -12.91
N THR A 80 13.88 12.82 -12.34
CA THR A 80 14.79 13.21 -11.25
C THR A 80 14.49 12.39 -10.00
N ARG A 81 15.46 12.26 -9.10
CA ARG A 81 15.28 11.57 -7.81
C ARG A 81 14.14 12.19 -6.99
N ALA A 82 14.03 13.52 -7.00
CA ALA A 82 12.95 14.21 -6.28
C ALA A 82 11.57 13.86 -6.86
N GLU A 83 11.43 13.73 -8.17
CA GLU A 83 10.20 13.30 -8.81
C GLU A 83 9.86 11.85 -8.45
N GLN A 84 10.84 10.93 -8.48
CA GLN A 84 10.64 9.54 -8.11
C GLN A 84 10.18 9.41 -6.65
N ILE A 85 10.85 10.08 -5.73
CA ILE A 85 10.49 10.12 -4.31
C ILE A 85 9.10 10.74 -4.15
N GLY A 86 8.81 11.85 -4.84
CA GLY A 86 7.50 12.51 -4.81
C GLY A 86 6.37 11.61 -5.31
N ILE A 87 6.60 10.83 -6.36
CA ILE A 87 5.64 9.83 -6.86
C ILE A 87 5.42 8.76 -5.79
N SER A 88 6.49 8.20 -5.20
CA SER A 88 6.37 7.16 -4.16
C SER A 88 5.61 7.64 -2.91
N PHE A 89 5.77 8.90 -2.49
CA PHE A 89 5.03 9.44 -1.35
C PHE A 89 3.58 9.84 -1.68
N ALA A 90 3.25 10.05 -2.94
CA ALA A 90 1.93 10.56 -3.33
C ALA A 90 0.80 9.56 -3.04
N GLY A 91 1.03 8.26 -3.22
CA GLY A 91 0.06 7.19 -2.91
C GLY A 91 -0.27 7.13 -1.42
N PRO A 92 0.71 6.82 -0.55
CA PRO A 92 0.47 6.79 0.89
C PRO A 92 -0.03 8.12 1.43
N GLY A 93 0.49 9.24 0.92
CA GLY A 93 0.11 10.58 1.37
C GLY A 93 -1.39 10.87 1.18
N ILE A 94 -1.93 10.62 0.00
CA ILE A 94 -3.37 10.82 -0.25
C ILE A 94 -4.22 9.81 0.50
N GLN A 95 -3.78 8.56 0.60
CA GLN A 95 -4.49 7.51 1.35
C GLN A 95 -4.64 7.90 2.82
N ILE A 96 -3.55 8.29 3.48
CA ILE A 96 -3.56 8.72 4.88
C ILE A 96 -4.42 9.97 5.05
N ALA A 97 -4.21 11.00 4.22
CA ALA A 97 -4.93 12.26 4.34
C ALA A 97 -6.45 12.07 4.22
N VAL A 98 -6.90 11.35 3.18
CA VAL A 98 -8.34 11.14 2.98
C VAL A 98 -8.93 10.23 4.05
N SER A 99 -8.23 9.17 4.46
CA SER A 99 -8.74 8.27 5.50
C SER A 99 -8.85 8.96 6.86
N VAL A 100 -7.91 9.84 7.21
CA VAL A 100 -8.00 10.68 8.41
C VAL A 100 -9.22 11.61 8.35
N VAL A 101 -9.43 12.29 7.21
CA VAL A 101 -10.61 13.15 7.03
C VAL A 101 -11.90 12.34 7.16
N VAL A 102 -11.98 11.14 6.56
CA VAL A 102 -13.15 10.26 6.66
C VAL A 102 -13.41 9.84 8.10
N LEU A 103 -12.39 9.40 8.85
CA LEU A 103 -12.53 9.01 10.25
C LEU A 103 -13.02 10.17 11.12
N VAL A 104 -12.43 11.37 10.98
CA VAL A 104 -12.85 12.57 11.72
C VAL A 104 -14.29 12.95 11.35
N ALA A 105 -14.67 12.92 10.09
CA ALA A 105 -16.03 13.20 9.63
C ALA A 105 -17.07 12.22 10.19
N LEU A 106 -16.65 10.99 10.47
CA LEU A 106 -17.46 9.95 11.11
C LEU A 106 -17.40 10.01 12.66
N GLY A 107 -16.75 11.03 13.24
CA GLY A 107 -16.63 11.23 14.69
C GLY A 107 -15.59 10.35 15.38
N ALA A 108 -14.73 9.67 14.63
CA ALA A 108 -13.66 8.82 15.18
C ALA A 108 -12.33 9.59 15.32
N ASN A 109 -11.57 9.27 16.38
CA ASN A 109 -10.20 9.73 16.51
C ASN A 109 -9.25 8.85 15.67
N PRO A 110 -8.56 9.39 14.65
CA PRO A 110 -7.67 8.59 13.79
C PRO A 110 -6.47 7.97 14.53
N LEU A 111 -6.10 8.53 15.69
CA LEU A 111 -4.98 8.04 16.52
C LEU A 111 -5.39 6.93 17.49
N GLU A 112 -6.68 6.69 17.64
CA GLU A 112 -7.22 5.67 18.54
C GLU A 112 -7.81 4.52 17.73
N ARG A 113 -7.48 3.28 18.13
CA ARG A 113 -8.03 2.10 17.47
C ARG A 113 -9.50 1.93 17.83
N PRO A 114 -10.44 1.97 16.85
CA PRO A 114 -11.85 1.72 17.12
C PRO A 114 -12.10 0.31 17.65
N SER A 115 -13.20 0.15 18.39
CA SER A 115 -13.60 -1.14 18.95
C SER A 115 -14.18 -2.06 17.86
N TYR A 116 -13.72 -3.31 17.83
CA TYR A 116 -14.29 -4.32 16.93
C TYR A 116 -15.77 -4.60 17.24
N ALA A 117 -16.13 -4.61 18.52
CA ALA A 117 -17.49 -4.95 18.95
C ALA A 117 -18.50 -3.80 18.74
N ASN A 118 -18.05 -2.55 18.93
CA ASN A 118 -18.94 -1.38 18.86
C ASN A 118 -18.90 -0.70 17.49
N ASP A 119 -17.72 -0.64 16.87
CA ASP A 119 -17.48 0.17 15.67
C ASP A 119 -16.70 -0.62 14.59
N PRO A 120 -17.19 -1.78 14.14
CA PRO A 120 -16.45 -2.66 13.23
C PRO A 120 -16.11 -1.98 11.89
N VAL A 121 -17.00 -1.12 11.38
CA VAL A 121 -16.76 -0.40 10.11
C VAL A 121 -15.70 0.70 10.29
N LEU A 122 -15.72 1.44 11.41
CA LEU A 122 -14.67 2.42 11.71
C LEU A 122 -13.32 1.75 11.89
N LEU A 123 -13.28 0.58 12.52
CA LEU A 123 -12.07 -0.23 12.64
C LEU A 123 -11.55 -0.67 11.26
N ALA A 124 -12.45 -1.06 10.35
CA ALA A 124 -12.09 -1.44 8.99
C ALA A 124 -11.48 -0.25 8.21
N ILE A 125 -12.06 0.94 8.31
CA ILE A 125 -11.53 2.17 7.71
C ILE A 125 -10.17 2.54 8.33
N TRP A 126 -10.04 2.40 9.65
CA TRP A 126 -8.80 2.69 10.38
C TRP A 126 -7.65 1.76 9.92
N TRP A 127 -7.93 0.48 9.70
CA TRP A 127 -6.94 -0.46 9.18
C TRP A 127 -6.60 -0.18 7.71
N ALA A 128 -7.62 -0.13 6.85
CA ALA A 128 -7.43 0.01 5.41
C ALA A 128 -6.88 1.39 4.99
N GLY A 129 -7.17 2.44 5.75
CA GLY A 129 -6.76 3.81 5.46
C GLY A 129 -5.40 4.15 6.07
N PRO A 130 -5.38 4.74 7.29
CA PRO A 130 -4.16 5.30 7.85
C PRO A 130 -3.12 4.22 8.18
N ILE A 131 -3.50 3.04 8.69
CA ILE A 131 -2.52 2.03 9.09
C ILE A 131 -1.80 1.44 7.88
N ILE A 132 -2.52 1.01 6.84
CA ILE A 132 -1.90 0.51 5.62
C ILE A 132 -1.15 1.63 4.90
N GLY A 133 -1.66 2.87 4.90
CA GLY A 133 -0.95 4.02 4.33
C GLY A 133 0.41 4.27 5.02
N VAL A 134 0.46 4.23 6.35
CA VAL A 134 1.71 4.35 7.12
C VAL A 134 2.61 3.14 6.88
N PHE A 135 2.04 1.93 6.81
CA PHE A 135 2.80 0.73 6.51
C PHE A 135 3.53 0.81 5.16
N ASN A 136 2.91 1.41 4.15
CA ASN A 136 3.56 1.64 2.85
C ASN A 136 4.75 2.62 2.92
N LEU A 137 4.90 3.39 3.99
CA LEU A 137 6.07 4.25 4.21
C LEU A 137 7.24 3.55 4.90
N VAL A 138 7.07 2.29 5.32
CA VAL A 138 8.17 1.50 5.91
C VAL A 138 9.28 1.33 4.87
N PRO A 139 10.57 1.51 5.24
CA PRO A 139 11.70 1.47 4.32
C PRO A 139 12.08 0.02 3.94
N VAL A 140 11.13 -0.72 3.42
CA VAL A 140 11.26 -2.13 3.00
C VAL A 140 10.67 -2.29 1.61
N LEU A 141 11.41 -2.83 0.65
CA LEU A 141 10.89 -3.16 -0.68
C LEU A 141 9.84 -4.30 -0.58
N PRO A 142 8.81 -4.31 -1.42
CA PRO A 142 8.50 -3.37 -2.50
C PRO A 142 7.65 -2.16 -2.10
N LEU A 143 7.55 -1.84 -0.80
CA LEU A 143 6.75 -0.73 -0.30
C LEU A 143 7.30 0.63 -0.81
N ASP A 144 6.45 1.65 -0.85
CA ASP A 144 6.81 2.99 -1.34
C ASP A 144 7.95 3.65 -0.53
N GLY A 145 7.96 3.42 0.79
CA GLY A 145 9.06 3.82 1.65
C GLY A 145 10.39 3.18 1.23
N GLY A 146 10.37 1.88 0.89
CA GLY A 146 11.54 1.17 0.38
C GLY A 146 12.03 1.74 -0.96
N ASN A 147 11.12 2.00 -1.90
CA ASN A 147 11.43 2.63 -3.18
C ASN A 147 12.02 4.03 -3.00
N SER A 148 11.46 4.83 -2.09
CA SER A 148 11.95 6.17 -1.77
C SER A 148 13.36 6.14 -1.19
N VAL A 149 13.62 5.23 -0.24
CA VAL A 149 14.95 5.06 0.36
C VAL A 149 15.95 4.52 -0.65
N SER A 150 15.57 3.56 -1.50
CA SER A 150 16.41 3.06 -2.59
C SER A 150 16.84 4.18 -3.53
N THR A 151 15.89 5.03 -3.95
CA THR A 151 16.14 6.20 -4.80
C THR A 151 17.07 7.22 -4.13
N ALA A 152 16.89 7.48 -2.84
CA ALA A 152 17.76 8.38 -2.08
C ALA A 152 19.18 7.80 -1.91
N LEU A 153 19.28 6.50 -1.62
CA LEU A 153 20.52 5.78 -1.42
C LEU A 153 21.35 5.70 -2.70
N ASP A 154 20.73 5.70 -3.88
CA ASP A 154 21.42 5.71 -5.17
C ASP A 154 22.28 6.97 -5.38
N ARG A 155 22.06 8.03 -4.60
CA ARG A 155 22.96 9.19 -4.56
C ARG A 155 24.30 8.86 -3.90
N ILE A 156 24.31 7.95 -2.94
CA ILE A 156 25.48 7.63 -2.10
C ILE A 156 26.23 6.43 -2.69
N ILE A 157 25.50 5.41 -3.14
CA ILE A 157 26.04 4.18 -3.73
C ILE A 157 25.40 3.88 -5.10
N PRO A 158 25.75 4.68 -6.14
CA PRO A 158 25.14 4.58 -7.46
C PRO A 158 25.20 3.17 -8.04
N GLY A 159 24.08 2.69 -8.60
CA GLY A 159 23.96 1.36 -9.22
C GLY A 159 24.03 0.17 -8.26
N ARG A 160 24.16 0.40 -6.94
CA ARG A 160 24.14 -0.65 -5.90
C ARG A 160 23.02 -0.49 -4.90
N ALA A 161 22.32 0.64 -4.92
CA ALA A 161 21.28 0.99 -3.94
C ALA A 161 20.14 -0.02 -3.93
N GLU A 162 19.62 -0.39 -5.09
CA GLU A 162 18.52 -1.36 -5.21
C GLU A 162 18.91 -2.72 -4.61
N ARG A 163 20.09 -3.25 -4.97
CA ARG A 163 20.59 -4.51 -4.41
C ARG A 163 20.79 -4.45 -2.90
N ALA A 164 21.33 -3.34 -2.39
CA ALA A 164 21.49 -3.14 -0.95
C ALA A 164 20.12 -3.11 -0.24
N MET A 165 19.14 -2.45 -0.84
CA MET A 165 17.76 -2.41 -0.31
C MET A 165 17.05 -3.75 -0.37
N ILE A 166 17.28 -4.57 -1.41
CA ILE A 166 16.74 -5.94 -1.47
C ILE A 166 17.26 -6.76 -0.30
N TRP A 167 18.58 -6.78 -0.08
CA TRP A 167 19.17 -7.55 1.04
C TRP A 167 18.72 -7.03 2.40
N PHE A 168 18.65 -5.71 2.57
CA PHE A 168 18.11 -5.10 3.79
C PHE A 168 16.65 -5.52 4.03
N SER A 169 15.83 -5.44 2.99
CA SER A 169 14.41 -5.79 3.06
C SER A 169 14.20 -7.27 3.39
N LEU A 170 14.96 -8.16 2.75
CA LEU A 170 14.95 -9.59 3.05
C LEU A 170 15.34 -9.87 4.51
N ALA A 171 16.38 -9.19 5.01
CA ALA A 171 16.84 -9.36 6.40
C ALA A 171 15.76 -8.90 7.40
N VAL A 172 15.17 -7.71 7.18
CA VAL A 172 14.12 -7.16 8.05
C VAL A 172 12.85 -8.02 8.01
N THR A 173 12.37 -8.35 6.81
CA THR A 173 11.15 -9.16 6.64
C THR A 173 11.36 -10.58 7.18
N GLY A 174 12.54 -11.18 6.94
CA GLY A 174 12.90 -12.50 7.45
C GLY A 174 12.97 -12.51 8.98
N ALA A 175 13.64 -11.52 9.58
CA ALA A 175 13.72 -11.39 11.04
C ALA A 175 12.34 -11.24 11.68
N PHE A 176 11.47 -10.39 11.09
CA PHE A 176 10.11 -10.22 11.59
C PHE A 176 9.27 -11.49 11.41
N THR A 177 9.46 -12.23 10.32
CA THR A 177 8.77 -13.51 10.08
C THR A 177 9.17 -14.54 11.16
N VAL A 178 10.47 -14.67 11.46
CA VAL A 178 10.94 -15.55 12.53
C VAL A 178 10.38 -15.12 13.89
N PHE A 179 10.38 -13.82 14.17
CA PHE A 179 9.79 -13.28 15.40
C PHE A 179 8.29 -13.61 15.51
N ALA A 180 7.52 -13.44 14.42
CA ALA A 180 6.09 -13.73 14.39
C ALA A 180 5.77 -15.25 14.50
N LEU A 181 6.70 -16.13 14.12
CA LEU A 181 6.59 -17.57 14.35
C LEU A 181 6.73 -17.90 15.84
N ILE A 182 7.62 -17.21 16.54
CA ILE A 182 7.90 -17.43 17.98
C ILE A 182 6.78 -16.83 18.83
N ASP A 183 6.41 -15.56 18.61
CA ASP A 183 5.34 -14.90 19.35
C ASP A 183 4.01 -14.99 18.59
N THR A 184 3.11 -15.84 19.11
CA THR A 184 1.81 -16.15 18.51
C THR A 184 0.90 -14.94 18.31
N ARG A 185 1.14 -13.84 19.04
CA ARG A 185 0.37 -12.58 18.92
C ARG A 185 0.52 -11.95 17.54
N TYR A 186 1.63 -12.21 16.85
CA TYR A 186 1.95 -11.60 15.55
C TYR A 186 1.70 -12.54 14.35
N ARG A 187 1.19 -13.74 14.58
CA ARG A 187 0.90 -14.72 13.51
C ARG A 187 -0.04 -14.20 12.42
N GLY A 188 -0.94 -13.27 12.76
CA GLY A 188 -1.81 -12.62 11.77
C GLY A 188 -1.05 -11.85 10.65
N PHE A 189 0.19 -11.43 10.91
CA PHE A 189 1.03 -10.76 9.91
C PHE A 189 1.78 -11.70 8.97
N MET A 190 1.75 -13.01 9.21
CA MET A 190 2.54 -13.98 8.42
C MET A 190 2.17 -13.98 6.93
N LEU A 191 0.89 -13.77 6.59
CA LEU A 191 0.47 -13.68 5.19
C LEU A 191 1.09 -12.46 4.48
N ILE A 192 1.12 -11.31 5.16
CA ILE A 192 1.74 -10.09 4.63
C ILE A 192 3.24 -10.28 4.50
N MET A 193 3.89 -10.87 5.51
CA MET A 193 5.33 -11.15 5.48
C MET A 193 5.69 -12.15 4.39
N GLY A 194 4.90 -13.21 4.21
CA GLY A 194 5.08 -14.16 3.12
C GLY A 194 4.96 -13.49 1.74
N PHE A 195 3.97 -12.62 1.57
CA PHE A 195 3.83 -11.84 0.34
C PHE A 195 5.05 -10.94 0.09
N LEU A 196 5.51 -10.20 1.10
CA LEU A 196 6.70 -9.34 0.96
C LEU A 196 7.94 -10.16 0.61
N LEU A 197 8.18 -11.30 1.27
CA LEU A 197 9.32 -12.17 0.95
C LEU A 197 9.27 -12.67 -0.49
N VAL A 198 8.11 -13.15 -0.96
CA VAL A 198 7.96 -13.61 -2.34
C VAL A 198 8.20 -12.46 -3.33
N SER A 199 7.68 -11.26 -3.05
CA SER A 199 7.86 -10.07 -3.91
C SER A 199 9.32 -9.62 -3.98
N GLN A 200 10.10 -9.82 -2.91
CA GLN A 200 11.53 -9.45 -2.86
C GLN A 200 12.44 -10.44 -3.59
N LEU A 201 11.95 -11.63 -3.89
CA LEU A 201 12.69 -12.70 -4.58
C LEU A 201 12.44 -12.73 -6.10
N GLN A 202 11.50 -11.92 -6.61
CA GLN A 202 11.18 -11.78 -8.04
C GLN A 202 11.96 -10.63 -8.67
#